data_6fbdb94534333407cb179602752e34d9
#
_entry.id   6fbdb94534333407cb179602752e34d9
#
_cell.length_a   1.000
_cell.length_b   1.000
_cell.length_c   1.000
_cell.angle_alpha   90.00
_cell.angle_beta   90.00
_cell.angle_gamma   90.00
#
_symmetry.space_group_name_H-M   'P 1'
#
loop_
_entity.id
_entity.type
_entity.pdbx_description
1 polymer ?
#
loop_
_entity_poly.entity_id
_entity_poly.type
_entity_poly.pdbx_seq_one_letter_code
_entity_poly.pdbx_strand_id
1 'polypeptide(L)'
;QQKRTLQGKVRGKGLAVMIKTTMTPSNSSALVRLNADGSAVLLTSSVEIGQGTQTSLAQIVAEELGISPERVSVTFPDTDVTPFDQSTSSSRTIFTMGSAARQAAGQIRQQLLEIGAHALEANVEDLELVNGNLQVRGAPEKRRTISQLFQAHYGAAVGSMAGSYDNQTRGGVDPQTGKGKASAFFFLSACAVEVEVDSETGKVTIEKIVSAVDAGKAINPKQCQMQNEGSMIMSLGSALFEEMVFDGGQPINATFLEYMPPSMEDQPKRFESVLVETPHPEGPY
;
A
#
# COMPACT_ATOMS: atom_id res chain seq x y z
N GLN A 1 -36.15 13.51 -1.61
CA GLN A 1 -35.60 12.77 -2.77
C GLN A 1 -36.72 12.50 -3.74
N GLN A 2 -36.70 13.09 -4.94
CA GLN A 2 -37.69 12.81 -5.99
C GLN A 2 -37.41 11.43 -6.61
N LYS A 3 -38.36 10.49 -6.40
CA LYS A 3 -38.40 9.22 -7.13
C LYS A 3 -38.72 9.51 -8.58
N ARG A 4 -37.79 9.36 -9.51
CA ARG A 4 -38.10 9.39 -10.95
C ARG A 4 -38.55 8.00 -11.37
N THR A 5 -39.83 7.86 -11.67
CA THR A 5 -40.41 6.65 -12.29
C THR A 5 -40.30 6.77 -13.80
N LEU A 6 -39.54 5.88 -14.44
CA LEU A 6 -39.47 5.75 -15.90
C LEU A 6 -39.99 4.36 -16.25
N GLN A 7 -41.21 4.28 -16.79
CA GLN A 7 -41.82 3.03 -17.32
C GLN A 7 -41.59 1.79 -16.44
N GLY A 8 -42.14 1.79 -15.22
CA GLY A 8 -42.00 0.66 -14.31
C GLY A 8 -40.65 0.54 -13.56
N LYS A 9 -39.70 1.47 -13.77
CA LYS A 9 -38.41 1.50 -13.12
C LYS A 9 -38.30 2.62 -12.10
N VAL A 10 -37.72 2.34 -10.96
CA VAL A 10 -37.53 3.27 -9.83
C VAL A 10 -36.07 3.45 -9.55
N ARG A 11 -35.59 4.68 -9.39
CA ARG A 11 -34.20 4.99 -9.01
C ARG A 11 -34.08 5.36 -7.55
N GLY A 12 -33.01 4.87 -6.94
CA GLY A 12 -32.61 5.17 -5.58
C GLY A 12 -31.14 5.53 -5.45
N LYS A 13 -30.82 6.27 -4.38
CA LYS A 13 -29.44 6.60 -4.02
C LYS A 13 -29.23 6.33 -2.55
N GLY A 14 -28.06 5.78 -2.24
CA GLY A 14 -27.57 5.55 -0.88
C GLY A 14 -26.18 6.14 -0.67
N LEU A 15 -25.89 6.52 0.55
CA LEU A 15 -24.58 6.98 1.00
C LEU A 15 -24.23 6.28 2.31
N ALA A 16 -23.02 5.74 2.40
CA ALA A 16 -22.46 5.20 3.62
C ALA A 16 -21.06 5.78 3.87
N VAL A 17 -20.70 5.88 5.12
CA VAL A 17 -19.35 6.29 5.55
C VAL A 17 -18.79 5.24 6.49
N MET A 18 -17.47 5.05 6.45
CA MET A 18 -16.78 4.07 7.26
C MET A 18 -15.55 4.69 7.90
N ILE A 19 -15.28 4.30 9.13
CA ILE A 19 -14.03 4.50 9.84
C ILE A 19 -13.49 3.14 10.25
N LYS A 20 -12.23 2.86 9.96
CA LYS A 20 -11.55 1.60 10.30
C LYS A 20 -10.26 1.89 11.07
N THR A 21 -10.01 1.11 12.10
CA THR A 21 -8.76 1.12 12.87
C THR A 21 -7.70 0.24 12.22
N THR A 22 -6.43 0.48 12.52
CA THR A 22 -5.33 -0.46 12.25
C THR A 22 -4.91 -1.19 13.52
N MET A 23 -4.25 -2.35 13.35
CA MET A 23 -3.70 -3.10 14.48
C MET A 23 -2.63 -2.27 15.21
N THR A 24 -2.82 -2.08 16.53
CA THR A 24 -1.93 -1.30 17.37
C THR A 24 -1.87 -1.93 18.77
N PRO A 25 -0.70 -2.22 19.35
CA PRO A 25 0.64 -2.01 18.79
C PRO A 25 0.96 -2.92 17.60
N SER A 26 1.97 -2.54 16.81
CA SER A 26 2.35 -3.28 15.61
C SER A 26 3.85 -3.11 15.34
N ASN A 27 4.50 -4.16 14.85
CA ASN A 27 5.93 -4.16 14.56
C ASN A 27 6.23 -4.73 13.18
N SER A 28 7.19 -4.11 12.48
CA SER A 28 7.76 -4.57 11.21
C SER A 28 9.23 -4.25 11.15
N SER A 29 10.04 -5.23 10.78
CA SER A 29 11.49 -5.10 10.58
C SER A 29 11.81 -5.24 9.11
N ALA A 30 12.66 -4.37 8.58
CA ALA A 30 13.11 -4.38 7.19
C ALA A 30 14.63 -4.36 7.12
N LEU A 31 15.19 -5.09 6.14
CA LEU A 31 16.60 -5.01 5.77
C LEU A 31 16.69 -4.70 4.28
N VAL A 32 17.37 -3.63 3.93
CA VAL A 32 17.68 -3.26 2.55
C VAL A 32 19.16 -3.51 2.28
N ARG A 33 19.47 -4.11 1.15
CA ARG A 33 20.83 -4.28 0.63
C ARG A 33 20.95 -3.63 -0.73
N LEU A 34 21.87 -2.70 -0.90
CA LEU A 34 22.25 -2.07 -2.16
C LEU A 34 23.55 -2.72 -2.65
N ASN A 35 23.56 -3.21 -3.88
CA ASN A 35 24.72 -3.79 -4.53
C ASN A 35 25.51 -2.74 -5.33
N ALA A 36 26.78 -3.02 -5.61
CA ALA A 36 27.68 -2.12 -6.34
C ALA A 36 27.24 -1.80 -7.78
N ASP A 37 26.41 -2.63 -8.38
CA ASP A 37 25.80 -2.39 -9.69
C ASP A 37 24.59 -1.43 -9.64
N GLY A 38 24.18 -0.99 -8.44
CA GLY A 38 23.03 -0.13 -8.17
C GLY A 38 21.70 -0.88 -8.13
N SER A 39 21.69 -2.22 -8.09
CA SER A 39 20.50 -3.00 -7.76
C SER A 39 20.31 -3.06 -6.23
N ALA A 40 19.05 -3.15 -5.80
CA ALA A 40 18.73 -3.28 -4.38
C ALA A 40 17.84 -4.48 -4.11
N VAL A 41 17.94 -5.02 -2.89
CA VAL A 41 17.07 -6.09 -2.40
C VAL A 41 16.47 -5.64 -1.06
N LEU A 42 15.15 -5.69 -0.97
CA LEU A 42 14.43 -5.57 0.31
C LEU A 42 14.08 -6.96 0.83
N LEU A 43 14.59 -7.28 2.02
CA LEU A 43 14.22 -8.47 2.76
C LEU A 43 13.08 -8.10 3.72
N THR A 44 11.96 -8.80 3.58
CA THR A 44 10.73 -8.55 4.35
C THR A 44 9.93 -9.83 4.50
N SER A 45 9.19 -9.97 5.60
CA SER A 45 8.20 -11.03 5.83
C SER A 45 6.77 -10.60 5.49
N SER A 46 6.57 -9.43 4.87
CA SER A 46 5.25 -9.00 4.39
C SER A 46 4.80 -9.88 3.22
N VAL A 47 3.59 -10.42 3.32
CA VAL A 47 3.05 -11.38 2.35
C VAL A 47 2.33 -10.65 1.22
N GLU A 48 2.60 -11.05 -0.03
CA GLU A 48 1.81 -10.67 -1.19
C GLU A 48 0.58 -11.59 -1.31
N ILE A 49 -0.61 -11.01 -1.25
CA ILE A 49 -1.90 -11.71 -1.38
C ILE A 49 -2.77 -11.11 -2.49
N GLY A 50 -2.15 -10.40 -3.44
CA GLY A 50 -2.81 -9.71 -4.55
C GLY A 50 -3.04 -8.22 -4.33
N GLN A 51 -2.61 -7.66 -3.17
CA GLN A 51 -2.79 -6.24 -2.85
C GLN A 51 -1.67 -5.33 -3.39
N GLY A 52 -0.59 -5.90 -3.95
CA GLY A 52 0.51 -5.14 -4.55
C GLY A 52 1.59 -4.69 -3.57
N THR A 53 1.80 -5.43 -2.49
CA THR A 53 2.82 -5.15 -1.47
C THR A 53 4.21 -5.06 -2.07
N GLN A 54 4.62 -6.04 -2.89
CA GLN A 54 5.96 -6.09 -3.46
C GLN A 54 6.24 -4.85 -4.32
N THR A 55 5.31 -4.48 -5.19
CA THR A 55 5.44 -3.29 -6.04
C THR A 55 5.54 -2.01 -5.22
N SER A 56 4.66 -1.83 -4.24
CA SER A 56 4.64 -0.60 -3.44
C SER A 56 5.87 -0.47 -2.55
N LEU A 57 6.35 -1.56 -1.95
CA LEU A 57 7.58 -1.55 -1.15
C LEU A 57 8.83 -1.32 -2.02
N ALA A 58 8.87 -1.88 -3.24
CA ALA A 58 9.94 -1.59 -4.20
C ALA A 58 9.98 -0.10 -4.57
N GLN A 59 8.82 0.53 -4.79
CA GLN A 59 8.72 1.97 -5.06
C GLN A 59 9.25 2.82 -3.90
N ILE A 60 8.95 2.45 -2.64
CA ILE A 60 9.45 3.16 -1.45
C ILE A 60 10.98 3.10 -1.36
N VAL A 61 11.56 1.90 -1.53
CA VAL A 61 13.02 1.72 -1.50
C VAL A 61 13.68 2.45 -2.67
N ALA A 62 13.09 2.37 -3.85
CA ALA A 62 13.59 3.03 -5.05
C ALA A 62 13.63 4.55 -4.92
N GLU A 63 12.59 5.15 -4.36
CA GLU A 63 12.50 6.58 -4.08
C GLU A 63 13.61 7.05 -3.15
N GLU A 64 13.84 6.36 -2.02
CA GLU A 64 14.89 6.72 -1.07
C GLU A 64 16.30 6.56 -1.65
N LEU A 65 16.53 5.57 -2.50
CA LEU A 65 17.83 5.31 -3.12
C LEU A 65 18.05 6.06 -4.44
N GLY A 66 17.03 6.77 -4.95
CA GLY A 66 17.08 7.48 -6.22
C GLY A 66 17.32 6.56 -7.42
N ILE A 67 16.82 5.32 -7.40
CA ILE A 67 16.93 4.32 -8.46
C ILE A 67 15.56 3.98 -9.05
N SER A 68 15.55 3.29 -10.21
CA SER A 68 14.28 2.80 -10.77
C SER A 68 13.71 1.65 -9.94
N PRO A 69 12.38 1.57 -9.73
CA PRO A 69 11.73 0.47 -9.02
C PRO A 69 12.06 -0.92 -9.59
N GLU A 70 12.29 -1.04 -10.91
CA GLU A 70 12.67 -2.30 -11.57
C GLU A 70 14.06 -2.81 -11.12
N ARG A 71 14.85 -1.96 -10.49
CA ARG A 71 16.15 -2.33 -9.91
C ARG A 71 16.02 -2.81 -8.44
N VAL A 72 14.83 -2.81 -7.88
CA VAL A 72 14.56 -3.26 -6.51
C VAL A 72 13.83 -4.58 -6.55
N SER A 73 14.45 -5.62 -5.99
CA SER A 73 13.80 -6.91 -5.74
C SER A 73 13.28 -6.97 -4.32
N VAL A 74 12.06 -7.43 -4.14
CA VAL A 74 11.46 -7.69 -2.81
C VAL A 74 11.40 -9.21 -2.62
N THR A 75 11.95 -9.71 -1.53
CA THR A 75 11.98 -11.16 -1.26
C THR A 75 10.59 -11.70 -0.94
N PHE A 76 10.36 -12.96 -1.26
CA PHE A 76 9.26 -13.71 -0.66
C PHE A 76 9.57 -13.96 0.82
N PRO A 77 8.55 -14.02 1.68
CA PRO A 77 8.72 -14.35 3.09
C PRO A 77 9.39 -15.71 3.28
N ASP A 78 10.41 -15.73 4.11
CA ASP A 78 11.13 -16.93 4.51
C ASP A 78 11.55 -16.77 5.97
N THR A 79 11.02 -17.59 6.87
CA THR A 79 11.22 -17.47 8.31
C THR A 79 12.67 -17.69 8.74
N ASP A 80 13.50 -18.32 7.91
CA ASP A 80 14.92 -18.55 8.20
C ASP A 80 15.82 -17.34 7.78
N VAL A 81 15.31 -16.47 6.89
CA VAL A 81 16.12 -15.42 6.25
C VAL A 81 15.56 -14.03 6.42
N THR A 82 14.25 -13.86 6.33
CA THR A 82 13.62 -12.53 6.33
C THR A 82 13.34 -12.03 7.74
N PRO A 83 13.54 -10.72 8.00
CA PRO A 83 13.27 -10.14 9.30
C PRO A 83 11.77 -10.19 9.64
N PHE A 84 11.46 -10.09 10.93
CA PHE A 84 10.10 -10.23 11.46
C PHE A 84 9.14 -9.18 10.91
N ASP A 85 7.93 -9.63 10.52
CA ASP A 85 6.75 -8.80 10.33
C ASP A 85 5.56 -9.43 11.06
N GLN A 86 4.80 -8.63 11.79
CA GLN A 86 3.75 -9.14 12.65
C GLN A 86 2.61 -9.80 11.85
N SER A 87 2.14 -9.15 10.80
CA SER A 87 1.04 -9.67 9.96
C SER A 87 0.80 -8.77 8.76
N THR A 88 0.49 -9.36 7.61
CA THR A 88 -0.09 -8.67 6.45
C THR A 88 -1.61 -8.60 6.63
N SER A 89 -2.07 -7.69 7.46
CA SER A 89 -3.49 -7.50 7.80
C SER A 89 -3.76 -6.07 8.27
N SER A 90 -5.02 -5.75 8.57
CA SER A 90 -5.43 -4.49 9.22
C SER A 90 -4.97 -3.22 8.49
N SER A 91 -4.67 -3.27 7.20
CA SER A 91 -4.19 -2.17 6.36
C SER A 91 -2.86 -1.55 6.85
N ARG A 92 -2.01 -2.34 7.54
CA ARG A 92 -0.80 -1.85 8.20
C ARG A 92 0.46 -1.88 7.34
N THR A 93 0.50 -2.68 6.27
CA THR A 93 1.75 -3.00 5.55
C THR A 93 2.49 -1.75 5.07
N ILE A 94 1.86 -0.85 4.32
CA ILE A 94 2.53 0.36 3.84
C ILE A 94 2.87 1.29 5.00
N PHE A 95 2.01 1.43 5.98
CA PHE A 95 2.27 2.30 7.13
C PHE A 95 3.44 1.79 7.98
N THR A 96 3.46 0.51 8.36
CA THR A 96 4.45 -0.04 9.29
C THR A 96 5.69 -0.56 8.57
N MET A 97 5.53 -1.48 7.61
CA MET A 97 6.64 -2.04 6.84
C MET A 97 7.21 -1.03 5.84
N GLY A 98 6.34 -0.23 5.19
CA GLY A 98 6.80 0.84 4.30
C GLY A 98 7.68 1.86 5.03
N SER A 99 7.33 2.23 6.28
CA SER A 99 8.17 3.09 7.11
C SER A 99 9.48 2.39 7.51
N ALA A 100 9.47 1.10 7.83
CA ALA A 100 10.70 0.33 8.10
C ALA A 100 11.61 0.28 6.87
N ALA A 101 11.06 -0.03 5.71
CA ALA A 101 11.81 -0.09 4.45
C ALA A 101 12.41 1.28 4.06
N ARG A 102 11.63 2.35 4.22
CA ARG A 102 12.09 3.71 4.00
C ARG A 102 13.28 4.07 4.89
N GLN A 103 13.17 3.82 6.19
CA GLN A 103 14.26 4.11 7.14
C GLN A 103 15.51 3.25 6.88
N ALA A 104 15.33 1.98 6.56
CA ALA A 104 16.44 1.10 6.20
C ALA A 104 17.15 1.58 4.92
N ALA A 105 16.42 1.96 3.88
CA ALA A 105 16.98 2.55 2.66
C ALA A 105 17.62 3.92 2.94
N GLY A 106 17.03 4.73 3.82
CA GLY A 106 17.56 6.01 4.25
C GLY A 106 18.95 5.93 4.90
N GLN A 107 19.24 4.85 5.66
CA GLN A 107 20.58 4.60 6.19
C GLN A 107 21.62 4.40 5.08
N ILE A 108 21.25 3.67 4.03
CA ILE A 108 22.12 3.48 2.84
C ILE A 108 22.29 4.80 2.10
N ARG A 109 21.20 5.53 1.91
CA ARG A 109 21.25 6.87 1.29
C ARG A 109 22.23 7.77 2.02
N GLN A 110 22.20 7.81 3.35
CA GLN A 110 23.11 8.61 4.15
C GLN A 110 24.58 8.19 3.93
N GLN A 111 24.88 6.89 3.91
CA GLN A 111 26.22 6.38 3.60
C GLN A 111 26.70 6.83 2.21
N LEU A 112 25.83 6.74 1.18
CA LEU A 112 26.15 7.19 -0.17
C LEU A 112 26.41 8.69 -0.24
N LEU A 113 25.65 9.51 0.48
CA LEU A 113 25.86 10.95 0.57
C LEU A 113 27.21 11.29 1.19
N GLU A 114 27.59 10.62 2.27
CA GLU A 114 28.88 10.80 2.95
C GLU A 114 30.07 10.41 2.05
N ILE A 115 30.00 9.27 1.36
CA ILE A 115 31.01 8.83 0.39
C ILE A 115 31.10 9.84 -0.75
N GLY A 116 29.96 10.29 -1.26
CA GLY A 116 29.88 11.22 -2.37
C GLY A 116 30.37 12.62 -2.02
N ALA A 117 30.19 13.07 -0.78
CA ALA A 117 30.72 14.36 -0.31
C ALA A 117 32.23 14.44 -0.48
N HIS A 118 32.94 13.36 -0.14
CA HIS A 118 34.38 13.24 -0.39
C HIS A 118 34.72 13.10 -1.88
N ALA A 119 33.97 12.27 -2.62
CA ALA A 119 34.27 11.97 -4.03
C ALA A 119 33.95 13.13 -4.99
N LEU A 120 33.05 14.04 -4.61
CA LEU A 120 32.62 15.21 -5.42
C LEU A 120 33.11 16.54 -4.84
N GLU A 121 33.83 16.52 -3.72
CA GLU A 121 34.28 17.71 -3.00
C GLU A 121 33.12 18.70 -2.77
N ALA A 122 32.01 18.22 -2.18
CA ALA A 122 30.78 18.97 -1.95
C ALA A 122 30.23 18.68 -0.54
N ASN A 123 29.40 19.58 0.01
CA ASN A 123 28.72 19.31 1.26
C ASN A 123 27.62 18.25 1.05
N VAL A 124 27.38 17.43 2.06
CA VAL A 124 26.31 16.41 2.04
C VAL A 124 24.93 17.02 1.69
N GLU A 125 24.68 18.23 2.22
CA GLU A 125 23.40 18.94 2.02
C GLU A 125 23.16 19.42 0.58
N ASP A 126 24.26 19.56 -0.20
CA ASP A 126 24.20 19.96 -1.60
C ASP A 126 24.08 18.76 -2.56
N LEU A 127 24.05 17.54 -2.01
CA LEU A 127 23.97 16.31 -2.79
C LEU A 127 22.54 15.76 -2.88
N GLU A 128 22.27 15.10 -4.01
CA GLU A 128 21.03 14.37 -4.22
C GLU A 128 21.24 13.09 -5.01
N LEU A 129 20.46 12.06 -4.71
CA LEU A 129 20.42 10.80 -5.48
C LEU A 129 19.30 10.90 -6.52
N VAL A 130 19.66 10.79 -7.80
CA VAL A 130 18.72 10.88 -8.92
C VAL A 130 19.12 9.90 -10.03
N ASN A 131 18.18 9.05 -10.43
CA ASN A 131 18.38 8.08 -11.54
C ASN A 131 19.65 7.22 -11.40
N GLY A 132 19.94 6.73 -10.20
CA GLY A 132 21.12 5.89 -9.92
C GLY A 132 22.45 6.64 -9.88
N ASN A 133 22.40 7.97 -9.81
CA ASN A 133 23.56 8.83 -9.66
C ASN A 133 23.46 9.66 -8.39
N LEU A 134 24.58 9.88 -7.76
CA LEU A 134 24.74 10.95 -6.79
C LEU A 134 25.31 12.18 -7.51
N GLN A 135 24.64 13.31 -7.40
CA GLN A 135 25.02 14.55 -8.07
C GLN A 135 24.96 15.75 -7.14
N VAL A 136 25.67 16.80 -7.52
CA VAL A 136 25.59 18.09 -6.83
C VAL A 136 24.33 18.83 -7.31
N ARG A 137 23.50 19.24 -6.38
CA ARG A 137 22.27 20.00 -6.65
C ARG A 137 22.58 21.31 -7.37
N GLY A 138 21.98 21.53 -8.54
CA GLY A 138 22.26 22.67 -9.39
C GLY A 138 23.49 22.55 -10.30
N ALA A 139 24.27 21.44 -10.20
CA ALA A 139 25.41 21.13 -11.06
C ALA A 139 25.43 19.65 -11.47
N PRO A 140 24.44 19.16 -12.25
CA PRO A 140 24.24 17.74 -12.54
C PRO A 140 25.37 17.08 -13.35
N GLU A 141 26.28 17.87 -13.94
CA GLU A 141 27.52 17.37 -14.57
C GLU A 141 28.52 16.84 -13.51
N LYS A 142 28.48 17.38 -12.27
CA LYS A 142 29.24 16.88 -11.14
C LYS A 142 28.50 15.71 -10.52
N ARG A 143 28.69 14.51 -11.05
CA ARG A 143 28.00 13.30 -10.61
C ARG A 143 28.90 12.09 -10.54
N ARG A 144 28.48 11.09 -9.75
CA ARG A 144 29.04 9.73 -9.70
C ARG A 144 27.88 8.72 -9.72
N THR A 145 28.07 7.64 -10.47
CA THR A 145 27.16 6.49 -10.39
C THR A 145 27.36 5.76 -9.06
N ILE A 146 26.38 4.98 -8.63
CA ILE A 146 26.50 4.12 -7.43
C ILE A 146 27.74 3.24 -7.55
N SER A 147 27.99 2.64 -8.71
CA SER A 147 29.20 1.82 -8.96
C SER A 147 30.51 2.60 -8.76
N GLN A 148 30.57 3.86 -9.20
CA GLN A 148 31.72 4.72 -8.99
C GLN A 148 31.91 5.12 -7.52
N LEU A 149 30.82 5.25 -6.75
CA LEU A 149 30.90 5.47 -5.31
C LEU A 149 31.46 4.25 -4.57
N PHE A 150 31.04 3.04 -4.94
CA PHE A 150 31.61 1.80 -4.43
C PHE A 150 33.11 1.70 -4.78
N GLN A 151 33.47 2.02 -6.02
CA GLN A 151 34.88 2.07 -6.43
C GLN A 151 35.70 3.06 -5.58
N ALA A 152 35.16 4.24 -5.32
CA ALA A 152 35.83 5.25 -4.50
C ALA A 152 35.99 4.83 -3.03
N HIS A 153 35.00 4.13 -2.49
CA HIS A 153 34.98 3.73 -1.07
C HIS A 153 35.76 2.44 -0.78
N TYR A 154 35.60 1.42 -1.62
CA TYR A 154 36.19 0.10 -1.43
C TYR A 154 37.43 -0.17 -2.29
N GLY A 155 37.82 0.75 -3.18
CA GLY A 155 38.89 0.54 -4.14
C GLY A 155 38.49 -0.31 -5.35
N ALA A 156 37.26 -0.84 -5.37
CA ALA A 156 36.69 -1.64 -6.46
C ALA A 156 35.16 -1.48 -6.50
N ALA A 157 34.58 -1.62 -7.70
CA ALA A 157 33.11 -1.58 -7.87
C ALA A 157 32.46 -2.91 -7.48
N VAL A 158 32.67 -3.35 -6.24
CA VAL A 158 32.20 -4.64 -5.68
C VAL A 158 31.62 -4.46 -4.28
N GLY A 159 30.88 -5.47 -3.82
CA GLY A 159 30.32 -5.48 -2.48
C GLY A 159 28.88 -4.99 -2.40
N SER A 160 28.43 -4.77 -1.20
CA SER A 160 27.10 -4.24 -0.91
C SER A 160 27.09 -3.39 0.34
N MET A 161 26.15 -2.46 0.41
CA MET A 161 25.79 -1.70 1.63
C MET A 161 24.47 -2.20 2.15
N ALA A 162 24.29 -2.21 3.47
CA ALA A 162 23.04 -2.62 4.09
C ALA A 162 22.55 -1.58 5.08
N GLY A 163 21.23 -1.48 5.18
CA GLY A 163 20.53 -0.73 6.22
C GLY A 163 19.39 -1.59 6.77
N SER A 164 19.11 -1.48 8.05
CA SER A 164 18.02 -2.21 8.71
C SER A 164 17.27 -1.30 9.68
N TYR A 165 15.97 -1.51 9.80
CA TYR A 165 15.17 -0.74 10.74
C TYR A 165 13.98 -1.54 11.27
N ASP A 166 13.72 -1.38 12.57
CA ASP A 166 12.57 -1.93 13.27
C ASP A 166 11.57 -0.80 13.54
N ASN A 167 10.44 -0.82 12.84
CA ASN A 167 9.39 0.15 13.03
C ASN A 167 8.31 -0.39 13.97
N GLN A 168 8.09 0.32 15.07
CA GLN A 168 7.10 -0.05 16.08
C GLN A 168 6.05 1.06 16.20
N THR A 169 4.79 0.73 15.91
CA THR A 169 3.68 1.61 16.27
C THR A 169 3.30 1.39 17.72
N ARG A 170 3.36 2.47 18.50
CA ARG A 170 2.99 2.42 19.92
C ARG A 170 1.50 2.72 20.10
N GLY A 171 0.90 2.13 21.11
CA GLY A 171 -0.50 2.35 21.46
C GLY A 171 -1.09 1.14 22.15
N GLY A 172 -2.39 1.08 22.16
CA GLY A 172 -3.19 0.08 22.87
C GLY A 172 -4.19 0.78 23.78
N VAL A 173 -5.14 0.01 24.24
CA VAL A 173 -6.19 0.45 25.16
C VAL A 173 -6.00 -0.33 26.46
N ASP A 174 -5.99 0.37 27.58
CA ASP A 174 -6.01 -0.25 28.91
C ASP A 174 -7.30 -1.07 29.04
N PRO A 175 -7.23 -2.39 29.26
CA PRO A 175 -8.41 -3.24 29.31
C PRO A 175 -9.33 -2.96 30.51
N GLN A 176 -8.83 -2.31 31.56
CA GLN A 176 -9.61 -1.98 32.75
C GLN A 176 -10.34 -0.65 32.62
N THR A 177 -9.69 0.36 32.02
CA THR A 177 -10.22 1.71 31.94
C THR A 177 -10.79 2.08 30.57
N GLY A 178 -10.50 1.29 29.53
CA GLY A 178 -10.85 1.58 28.14
C GLY A 178 -10.11 2.79 27.54
N LYS A 179 -9.14 3.37 28.27
CA LYS A 179 -8.40 4.55 27.82
C LYS A 179 -7.11 4.18 27.08
N GLY A 180 -6.75 4.96 26.09
CA GLY A 180 -5.52 4.77 25.34
C GLY A 180 -5.62 5.17 23.88
N LYS A 181 -4.54 4.90 23.10
CA LYS A 181 -4.48 5.10 21.64
C LYS A 181 -4.91 3.78 20.97
N ALA A 182 -6.19 3.67 20.65
CA ALA A 182 -6.76 2.43 20.07
C ALA A 182 -6.23 2.08 18.69
N SER A 183 -5.73 3.07 17.94
CA SER A 183 -5.22 2.90 16.57
C SER A 183 -4.09 3.87 16.29
N ALA A 184 -3.08 3.45 15.53
CA ALA A 184 -2.02 4.33 15.07
C ALA A 184 -2.56 5.38 14.08
N PHE A 185 -3.46 4.94 13.19
CA PHE A 185 -4.22 5.80 12.27
C PHE A 185 -5.63 5.27 12.08
N PHE A 186 -6.50 6.11 11.52
CA PHE A 186 -7.85 5.74 11.11
C PHE A 186 -7.95 5.83 9.60
N PHE A 187 -8.47 4.77 8.98
CA PHE A 187 -8.81 4.74 7.57
C PHE A 187 -10.25 5.23 7.40
N LEU A 188 -10.42 6.28 6.59
CA LEU A 188 -11.72 6.88 6.34
C LEU A 188 -12.17 6.60 4.90
N SER A 189 -13.42 6.25 4.73
CA SER A 189 -14.02 6.13 3.40
C SER A 189 -15.48 6.52 3.36
N ALA A 190 -15.95 6.87 2.17
CA ALA A 190 -17.35 7.13 1.86
C ALA A 190 -17.71 6.48 0.54
N CYS A 191 -18.87 5.85 0.48
CA CYS A 191 -19.39 5.23 -0.73
C CYS A 191 -20.80 5.72 -1.03
N ALA A 192 -21.01 6.18 -2.25
CA ALA A 192 -22.32 6.57 -2.78
C ALA A 192 -22.70 5.64 -3.93
N VAL A 193 -23.93 5.11 -3.89
CA VAL A 193 -24.45 4.19 -4.90
C VAL A 193 -25.75 4.73 -5.47
N GLU A 194 -25.89 4.65 -6.79
CA GLU A 194 -27.15 4.90 -7.51
C GLU A 194 -27.61 3.59 -8.14
N VAL A 195 -28.85 3.20 -7.86
CA VAL A 195 -29.47 1.98 -8.37
C VAL A 195 -30.74 2.29 -9.14
N GLU A 196 -31.06 1.42 -10.11
CA GLU A 196 -32.33 1.35 -10.77
C GLU A 196 -32.96 -0.03 -10.49
N VAL A 197 -34.18 -0.04 -10.03
CA VAL A 197 -34.95 -1.27 -9.72
C VAL A 197 -36.13 -1.36 -10.68
N ASP A 198 -36.24 -2.48 -11.37
CA ASP A 198 -37.43 -2.85 -12.13
C ASP A 198 -38.52 -3.28 -11.15
N SER A 199 -39.63 -2.55 -11.12
CA SER A 199 -40.72 -2.78 -10.15
C SER A 199 -41.58 -4.02 -10.45
N GLU A 200 -41.47 -4.61 -11.63
CA GLU A 200 -42.20 -5.83 -12.02
C GLU A 200 -41.36 -7.10 -11.68
N THR A 201 -40.05 -7.04 -11.94
CA THR A 201 -39.16 -8.22 -11.77
C THR A 201 -38.35 -8.18 -10.48
N GLY A 202 -38.23 -7.00 -9.85
CA GLY A 202 -37.33 -6.81 -8.71
C GLY A 202 -35.86 -6.69 -9.11
N LYS A 203 -35.51 -6.77 -10.40
CA LYS A 203 -34.11 -6.71 -10.84
C LYS A 203 -33.47 -5.38 -10.48
N VAL A 204 -32.36 -5.45 -9.75
CA VAL A 204 -31.52 -4.30 -9.39
C VAL A 204 -30.42 -4.12 -10.43
N THR A 205 -30.28 -2.90 -10.95
CA THR A 205 -29.16 -2.50 -11.80
C THR A 205 -28.38 -1.41 -11.10
N ILE A 206 -27.07 -1.60 -10.97
CA ILE A 206 -26.17 -0.60 -10.36
C ILE A 206 -25.80 0.41 -11.45
N GLU A 207 -26.39 1.61 -11.38
CA GLU A 207 -26.14 2.66 -12.34
C GLU A 207 -24.77 3.32 -12.13
N LYS A 208 -24.42 3.58 -10.85
CA LYS A 208 -23.16 4.23 -10.51
C LYS A 208 -22.73 3.90 -9.09
N ILE A 209 -21.41 3.68 -8.91
CA ILE A 209 -20.74 3.70 -7.61
C ILE A 209 -19.69 4.81 -7.62
N VAL A 210 -19.63 5.60 -6.55
CA VAL A 210 -18.54 6.51 -6.25
C VAL A 210 -18.00 6.13 -4.90
N SER A 211 -16.74 5.72 -4.86
CA SER A 211 -16.03 5.38 -3.62
C SER A 211 -14.88 6.35 -3.40
N ALA A 212 -14.91 7.09 -2.30
CA ALA A 212 -13.84 7.96 -1.86
C ALA A 212 -13.13 7.34 -0.67
N VAL A 213 -11.81 7.21 -0.75
CA VAL A 213 -10.99 6.64 0.32
C VAL A 213 -9.83 7.58 0.65
N ASP A 214 -9.56 7.80 1.94
CA ASP A 214 -8.36 8.49 2.39
C ASP A 214 -7.23 7.45 2.50
N ALA A 215 -6.35 7.47 1.50
CA ALA A 215 -5.22 6.56 1.39
C ALA A 215 -3.95 7.08 2.08
N GLY A 216 -4.02 8.24 2.75
CA GLY A 216 -2.82 8.98 3.11
C GLY A 216 -2.04 9.38 1.85
N LYS A 217 -0.74 9.25 1.82
CA LYS A 217 0.02 9.36 0.56
C LYS A 217 -0.14 8.09 -0.26
N ALA A 218 -0.77 8.15 -1.42
CA ALA A 218 -0.92 7.02 -2.32
C ALA A 218 0.42 6.69 -3.00
N ILE A 219 1.11 5.65 -2.52
CA ILE A 219 2.41 5.21 -3.07
C ILE A 219 2.23 4.71 -4.52
N ASN A 220 1.16 3.96 -4.77
CA ASN A 220 0.78 3.52 -6.11
C ASN A 220 -0.70 3.82 -6.35
N PRO A 221 -1.04 4.99 -6.92
CA PRO A 221 -2.43 5.41 -7.12
C PRO A 221 -3.26 4.41 -7.93
N LYS A 222 -2.65 3.77 -8.94
CA LYS A 222 -3.34 2.78 -9.77
C LYS A 222 -3.72 1.52 -8.98
N GLN A 223 -2.82 1.02 -8.14
CA GLN A 223 -3.13 -0.12 -7.26
C GLN A 223 -4.16 0.26 -6.20
N CYS A 224 -4.08 1.47 -5.62
CA CYS A 224 -5.10 1.97 -4.70
C CYS A 224 -6.48 1.98 -5.36
N GLN A 225 -6.59 2.47 -6.59
CA GLN A 225 -7.83 2.46 -7.36
C GLN A 225 -8.34 1.03 -7.56
N MET A 226 -7.49 0.11 -8.03
CA MET A 226 -7.86 -1.30 -8.26
C MET A 226 -8.35 -1.99 -6.98
N GLN A 227 -7.68 -1.77 -5.84
CA GLN A 227 -8.12 -2.31 -4.55
C GLN A 227 -9.46 -1.72 -4.10
N ASN A 228 -9.68 -0.43 -4.32
CA ASN A 228 -10.95 0.23 -4.01
C ASN A 228 -12.09 -0.33 -4.88
N GLU A 229 -11.88 -0.47 -6.18
CA GLU A 229 -12.86 -1.06 -7.10
C GLU A 229 -13.19 -2.52 -6.71
N GLY A 230 -12.18 -3.36 -6.47
CA GLY A 230 -12.35 -4.74 -6.07
C GLY A 230 -13.14 -4.88 -4.75
N SER A 231 -12.86 -4.05 -3.76
CA SER A 231 -13.57 -4.08 -2.48
C SER A 231 -15.06 -3.72 -2.63
N MET A 232 -15.38 -2.80 -3.54
CA MET A 232 -16.78 -2.44 -3.81
C MET A 232 -17.55 -3.56 -4.51
N ILE A 233 -16.92 -4.29 -5.45
CA ILE A 233 -17.55 -5.44 -6.09
C ILE A 233 -17.79 -6.58 -5.09
N MET A 234 -16.83 -6.86 -4.19
CA MET A 234 -17.02 -7.83 -3.10
C MET A 234 -18.19 -7.41 -2.19
N SER A 235 -18.29 -6.12 -1.87
CA SER A 235 -19.41 -5.60 -1.05
C SER A 235 -20.75 -5.68 -1.76
N LEU A 236 -20.79 -5.54 -3.09
CA LEU A 236 -22.00 -5.77 -3.90
C LEU A 236 -22.45 -7.22 -3.82
N GLY A 237 -21.51 -8.17 -3.90
CA GLY A 237 -21.80 -9.59 -3.73
C GLY A 237 -22.53 -9.86 -2.43
N SER A 238 -21.94 -9.45 -1.33
CA SER A 238 -22.52 -9.62 0.01
C SER A 238 -23.86 -8.89 0.21
N ALA A 239 -24.12 -7.81 -0.53
CA ALA A 239 -25.36 -7.04 -0.42
C ALA A 239 -26.51 -7.58 -1.26
N LEU A 240 -26.24 -8.24 -2.40
CA LEU A 240 -27.25 -8.54 -3.40
C LEU A 240 -27.39 -10.03 -3.74
N PHE A 241 -26.34 -10.84 -3.58
CA PHE A 241 -26.28 -12.19 -4.14
C PHE A 241 -25.83 -13.27 -3.15
N GLU A 242 -24.78 -12.99 -2.38
CA GLU A 242 -24.09 -13.99 -1.59
C GLU A 242 -24.80 -14.27 -0.28
N GLU A 243 -25.08 -15.55 -0.04
CA GLU A 243 -25.57 -16.02 1.25
C GLU A 243 -24.93 -17.39 1.57
N MET A 244 -24.27 -17.52 2.71
CA MET A 244 -23.79 -18.80 3.20
C MET A 244 -24.84 -19.43 4.11
N VAL A 245 -25.48 -20.50 3.65
CA VAL A 245 -26.55 -21.18 4.39
C VAL A 245 -25.98 -22.39 5.13
N PHE A 246 -26.31 -22.51 6.42
CA PHE A 246 -25.87 -23.62 7.26
C PHE A 246 -27.06 -24.44 7.74
N ASP A 247 -26.89 -25.77 7.75
CA ASP A 247 -27.79 -26.71 8.42
C ASP A 247 -26.96 -27.59 9.37
N GLY A 248 -27.32 -27.60 10.66
CA GLY A 248 -26.57 -28.32 11.70
C GLY A 248 -25.07 -27.98 11.77
N GLY A 249 -24.67 -26.77 11.37
CA GLY A 249 -23.28 -26.32 11.32
C GLY A 249 -22.53 -26.70 10.05
N GLN A 250 -23.18 -27.36 9.09
CA GLN A 250 -22.62 -27.70 7.78
C GLN A 250 -23.10 -26.72 6.70
N PRO A 251 -22.21 -26.14 5.86
CA PRO A 251 -22.65 -25.33 4.74
C PRO A 251 -23.35 -26.19 3.70
N ILE A 252 -24.57 -25.81 3.30
CA ILE A 252 -25.39 -26.58 2.35
C ILE A 252 -25.34 -26.01 0.92
N ASN A 253 -24.74 -24.82 0.72
CA ASN A 253 -24.54 -24.17 -0.57
C ASN A 253 -23.06 -23.83 -0.78
N ALA A 254 -22.19 -24.83 -0.67
CA ALA A 254 -20.73 -24.66 -0.64
C ALA A 254 -20.06 -24.50 -2.02
N THR A 255 -20.84 -24.42 -3.09
CA THR A 255 -20.31 -24.19 -4.45
C THR A 255 -20.54 -22.76 -4.90
N PHE A 256 -19.69 -22.23 -5.79
CA PHE A 256 -19.88 -20.88 -6.34
C PHE A 256 -21.19 -20.72 -7.14
N LEU A 257 -21.74 -21.81 -7.66
CA LEU A 257 -23.02 -21.81 -8.34
C LEU A 257 -24.19 -21.50 -7.38
N GLU A 258 -24.07 -21.95 -6.14
CA GLU A 258 -25.12 -21.80 -5.10
C GLU A 258 -24.86 -20.60 -4.20
N TYR A 259 -23.60 -20.31 -3.92
CA TYR A 259 -23.18 -19.12 -3.15
C TYR A 259 -23.31 -17.83 -3.94
N MET A 260 -23.18 -17.90 -5.27
CA MET A 260 -23.39 -16.84 -6.27
C MET A 260 -22.58 -15.56 -6.04
N PRO A 261 -21.24 -15.61 -6.11
CA PRO A 261 -20.46 -14.37 -6.15
C PRO A 261 -20.79 -13.56 -7.41
N PRO A 262 -20.60 -12.22 -7.39
CA PRO A 262 -20.87 -11.38 -8.55
C PRO A 262 -20.08 -11.81 -9.78
N SER A 263 -20.71 -11.75 -10.92
CA SER A 263 -20.08 -11.96 -12.23
C SER A 263 -19.68 -10.61 -12.88
N MET A 264 -19.05 -10.68 -14.05
CA MET A 264 -18.75 -9.48 -14.84
C MET A 264 -20.00 -8.74 -15.33
N GLU A 265 -21.17 -9.39 -15.39
CA GLU A 265 -22.43 -8.79 -15.79
C GLU A 265 -23.09 -7.97 -14.67
N ASP A 266 -22.69 -8.24 -13.42
CA ASP A 266 -23.24 -7.57 -12.23
C ASP A 266 -22.50 -6.28 -11.88
N GLN A 267 -21.49 -5.92 -12.65
CA GLN A 267 -20.72 -4.70 -12.41
C GLN A 267 -21.54 -3.44 -12.59
N PRO A 268 -21.22 -2.37 -11.85
CA PRO A 268 -21.85 -1.08 -12.02
C PRO A 268 -21.56 -0.55 -13.43
N LYS A 269 -22.55 0.10 -14.05
CA LYS A 269 -22.38 0.74 -15.35
C LYS A 269 -21.30 1.83 -15.34
N ARG A 270 -21.10 2.47 -14.19
CA ARG A 270 -20.06 3.46 -13.96
C ARG A 270 -19.48 3.32 -12.56
N PHE A 271 -18.15 3.23 -12.49
CA PHE A 271 -17.41 3.25 -11.25
C PHE A 271 -16.50 4.48 -11.21
N GLU A 272 -16.47 5.19 -10.08
CA GLU A 272 -15.55 6.28 -9.81
C GLU A 272 -14.83 6.01 -8.49
N SER A 273 -13.52 5.88 -8.55
CA SER A 273 -12.63 5.81 -7.38
C SER A 273 -11.99 7.18 -7.16
N VAL A 274 -12.17 7.74 -5.97
CA VAL A 274 -11.59 9.01 -5.55
C VAL A 274 -10.59 8.73 -4.45
N LEU A 275 -9.32 9.03 -4.70
CA LEU A 275 -8.28 8.97 -3.69
C LEU A 275 -8.18 10.35 -3.02
N VAL A 276 -8.44 10.37 -1.72
CA VAL A 276 -8.15 11.49 -0.84
C VAL A 276 -6.77 11.25 -0.26
N GLU A 277 -5.89 12.23 -0.38
CA GLU A 277 -4.53 12.13 0.14
C GLU A 277 -4.36 13.08 1.33
N THR A 278 -4.45 12.53 2.53
CA THR A 278 -4.12 13.22 3.79
C THR A 278 -2.90 12.52 4.42
N PRO A 279 -1.68 12.92 4.06
CA PRO A 279 -0.47 12.25 4.54
C PRO A 279 -0.41 12.18 6.06
N HIS A 280 -0.09 11.00 6.60
CA HIS A 280 0.03 10.81 8.03
C HIS A 280 1.46 11.08 8.50
N PRO A 281 1.69 11.87 9.58
CA PRO A 281 3.06 12.24 10.01
C PRO A 281 3.98 11.05 10.34
N GLU A 282 3.41 9.94 10.79
CA GLU A 282 4.15 8.70 11.11
C GLU A 282 4.16 7.70 9.95
N GLY A 283 3.59 8.03 8.80
CA GLY A 283 3.63 7.22 7.58
C GLY A 283 4.96 7.31 6.85
N PRO A 284 5.17 6.49 5.79
CA PRO A 284 6.41 6.55 5.03
C PRO A 284 6.58 7.87 4.26
N TYR A 285 5.47 8.52 3.85
CA TYR A 285 5.49 9.83 3.15
C TYR A 285 4.31 10.70 3.56
#